data_0a0c04472dcf24a84f1306b6bbb5e7e8
#
_entry.id   0a0c04472dcf24a84f1306b6bbb5e7e8
#
_cell.length_a   1.000
_cell.length_b   1.000
_cell.length_c   1.000
_cell.angle_alpha   90.00
_cell.angle_beta   90.00
_cell.angle_gamma   90.00
#
_symmetry.space_group_name_H-M   'P 1'
#
loop_
_entity.id
_entity.type
_entity.pdbx_description
1 polymer ?
#
loop_
_entity_poly.entity_id
_entity_poly.type
_entity_poly.pdbx_seq_one_letter_code
_entity_poly.pdbx_strand_id
1 'polypeptide(L)'
;MPARLTWSVSQRRALIALILLAGAGLSIQAYRHPIDYSDPPPAIGPRTNELADRIDPNSATAAELSSIPNLGPAHAAAIIAYRESFTAAHPGRRAFEKIEDLTKVKGIGHATAEKLAAHLTFEEPATQPAD
;
A
#
# COMPACT_ATOMS: atom_id res chain seq x y z
N MET A 1 4.43 46.37 -33.06
CA MET A 1 4.60 45.60 -34.31
C MET A 1 5.28 44.29 -33.94
N PRO A 2 4.70 43.13 -34.12
CA PRO A 2 5.35 41.85 -33.79
C PRO A 2 6.43 41.57 -34.84
N ALA A 3 7.66 41.38 -34.37
CA ALA A 3 8.78 40.96 -35.22
C ALA A 3 8.47 39.57 -35.79
N ARG A 4 8.27 39.48 -37.09
CA ARG A 4 8.11 38.21 -37.81
C ARG A 4 9.48 37.53 -37.84
N LEU A 5 9.71 36.53 -37.03
CA LEU A 5 10.90 35.67 -37.14
C LEU A 5 10.82 34.92 -38.48
N THR A 6 11.49 35.41 -39.49
CA THR A 6 11.66 34.72 -40.78
C THR A 6 12.85 33.78 -40.68
N TRP A 7 12.59 32.53 -40.39
CA TRP A 7 13.60 31.49 -40.37
C TRP A 7 14.09 31.17 -41.79
N SER A 8 15.41 31.13 -42.00
CA SER A 8 15.98 30.71 -43.25
C SER A 8 15.72 29.22 -43.52
N VAL A 9 15.73 28.83 -44.80
CA VAL A 9 15.47 27.42 -45.20
C VAL A 9 16.48 26.47 -44.55
N SER A 10 17.70 26.88 -44.35
CA SER A 10 18.76 26.13 -43.66
C SER A 10 18.45 25.94 -42.19
N GLN A 11 17.92 26.94 -41.48
CA GLN A 11 17.55 26.85 -40.07
C GLN A 11 16.36 25.91 -39.88
N ARG A 12 15.38 25.92 -40.76
CA ARG A 12 14.24 24.97 -40.72
C ARG A 12 14.71 23.53 -40.93
N ARG A 13 15.63 23.29 -41.87
CA ARG A 13 16.20 21.95 -42.10
C ARG A 13 17.01 21.47 -40.92
N ALA A 14 17.82 22.33 -40.29
CA ALA A 14 18.56 21.99 -39.08
C ALA A 14 17.64 21.62 -37.90
N LEU A 15 16.55 22.37 -37.72
CA LEU A 15 15.58 22.09 -36.66
C LEU A 15 14.88 20.75 -36.88
N ILE A 16 14.45 20.44 -38.10
CA ILE A 16 13.81 19.16 -38.45
C ILE A 16 14.81 18.01 -38.23
N ALA A 17 16.06 18.16 -38.62
CA ALA A 17 17.07 17.13 -38.37
C ALA A 17 17.32 16.90 -36.87
N LEU A 18 17.31 17.95 -36.06
CA LEU A 18 17.44 17.85 -34.61
C LEU A 18 16.26 17.10 -33.96
N ILE A 19 15.04 17.41 -34.39
CA ILE A 19 13.82 16.74 -33.89
C ILE A 19 13.83 15.27 -34.28
N LEU A 20 14.22 14.92 -35.49
CA LEU A 20 14.30 13.53 -35.95
C LEU A 20 15.39 12.74 -35.20
N LEU A 21 16.54 13.34 -34.92
CA LEU A 21 17.60 12.76 -34.10
C LEU A 21 17.15 12.52 -32.67
N ALA A 22 16.48 13.51 -32.07
CA ALA A 22 15.93 13.36 -30.70
C ALA A 22 14.84 12.27 -30.64
N GLY A 23 13.95 12.24 -31.65
CA GLY A 23 12.91 11.20 -31.75
C GLY A 23 13.50 9.79 -31.92
N ALA A 24 14.54 9.65 -32.76
CA ALA A 24 15.24 8.37 -32.92
C ALA A 24 15.93 7.92 -31.63
N GLY A 25 16.57 8.88 -30.91
CA GLY A 25 17.20 8.59 -29.61
C GLY A 25 16.22 8.08 -28.57
N LEU A 26 15.05 8.72 -28.45
CA LEU A 26 13.98 8.28 -27.53
C LEU A 26 13.42 6.91 -27.92
N SER A 27 13.25 6.65 -29.22
CA SER A 27 12.75 5.36 -29.72
C SER A 27 13.74 4.22 -29.43
N ILE A 28 15.05 4.46 -29.59
CA ILE A 28 16.10 3.48 -29.28
C ILE A 28 16.14 3.22 -27.76
N GLN A 29 15.94 4.25 -26.93
CA GLN A 29 15.92 4.11 -25.49
C GLN A 29 14.69 3.32 -25.01
N ALA A 30 13.53 3.55 -25.59
CA ALA A 30 12.31 2.77 -25.33
C ALA A 30 12.45 1.31 -25.78
N TYR A 31 13.19 1.03 -26.86
CA TYR A 31 13.43 -0.32 -27.36
C TYR A 31 14.48 -1.08 -26.53
N ARG A 32 15.44 -0.35 -25.91
CA ARG A 32 16.50 -0.93 -25.06
C ARG A 32 16.05 -1.23 -23.64
N HIS A 33 14.99 -0.57 -23.20
CA HIS A 33 14.32 -0.87 -21.94
C HIS A 33 12.88 -1.31 -22.25
N PRO A 34 12.68 -2.55 -22.76
CA PRO A 34 11.36 -3.11 -22.72
C PRO A 34 10.93 -3.05 -21.25
N ILE A 35 9.79 -2.41 -20.99
CA ILE A 35 9.12 -2.55 -19.70
C ILE A 35 8.83 -4.05 -19.62
N ASP A 36 9.67 -4.74 -18.87
CA ASP A 36 9.50 -6.15 -18.60
C ASP A 36 8.24 -6.26 -17.72
N TYR A 37 7.09 -6.33 -18.38
CA TYR A 37 5.85 -6.79 -17.79
C TYR A 37 5.98 -8.32 -17.65
N SER A 38 6.98 -8.74 -16.87
CA SER A 38 6.92 -10.05 -16.26
C SER A 38 5.82 -9.96 -15.23
N ASP A 39 4.59 -10.27 -15.64
CA ASP A 39 3.59 -10.70 -14.69
C ASP A 39 4.29 -11.71 -13.77
N PRO A 40 4.41 -11.46 -12.47
CA PRO A 40 4.96 -12.46 -11.59
C PRO A 40 4.16 -13.74 -11.85
N PRO A 41 4.81 -14.89 -12.04
CA PRO A 41 4.10 -16.13 -12.27
C PRO A 41 3.03 -16.25 -11.19
N PRO A 42 1.79 -16.67 -11.53
CA PRO A 42 0.76 -16.85 -10.53
C PRO A 42 1.39 -17.68 -9.42
N ALA A 43 1.55 -17.08 -8.24
CA ALA A 43 2.14 -17.76 -7.10
C ALA A 43 1.18 -18.88 -6.71
N ILE A 44 1.36 -20.05 -7.35
CA ILE A 44 0.80 -21.32 -6.88
C ILE A 44 1.67 -21.74 -5.70
N GLY A 45 1.72 -20.86 -4.70
CA GLY A 45 2.20 -21.17 -3.38
C GLY A 45 1.02 -21.61 -2.51
N PRO A 46 1.23 -22.49 -1.54
CA PRO A 46 0.17 -22.85 -0.61
C PRO A 46 -0.36 -21.56 0.03
N ARG A 47 -1.67 -21.51 0.33
CA ARG A 47 -2.42 -20.37 0.88
C ARG A 47 -1.81 -19.65 2.10
N THR A 48 -0.60 -20.00 2.47
CA THR A 48 0.21 -19.33 3.50
C THR A 48 0.46 -17.85 3.20
N ASN A 49 0.43 -17.42 1.93
CA ASN A 49 0.58 -16.00 1.60
C ASN A 49 -0.69 -15.18 1.87
N GLU A 50 -1.87 -15.79 1.88
CA GLU A 50 -3.11 -15.08 2.24
C GLU A 50 -3.16 -14.71 3.73
N LEU A 51 -2.41 -15.43 4.57
CA LEU A 51 -2.24 -15.11 6.00
C LEU A 51 -1.14 -14.07 6.22
N ALA A 52 -0.13 -14.02 5.35
CA ALA A 52 0.96 -13.05 5.45
C ALA A 52 0.53 -11.60 5.18
N ASP A 53 -0.56 -11.40 4.43
CA ASP A 53 -1.12 -10.07 4.15
C ASP A 53 -2.11 -9.58 5.21
N ARG A 54 -2.39 -10.38 6.24
CA ARG A 54 -3.30 -10.00 7.32
C ARG A 54 -2.56 -9.21 8.40
N ILE A 55 -3.18 -8.14 8.82
CA ILE A 55 -2.63 -7.17 9.78
C ILE A 55 -3.14 -7.51 11.19
N ASP A 56 -2.23 -7.64 12.18
CA ASP A 56 -2.63 -7.81 13.58
C ASP A 56 -2.93 -6.44 14.23
N PRO A 57 -4.18 -6.16 14.63
CA PRO A 57 -4.56 -4.87 15.23
C PRO A 57 -3.87 -4.61 16.58
N ASN A 58 -3.32 -5.64 17.23
CA ASN A 58 -2.59 -5.49 18.50
C ASN A 58 -1.18 -4.92 18.31
N SER A 59 -0.56 -5.11 17.14
CA SER A 59 0.84 -4.69 16.88
C SER A 59 0.96 -3.66 15.76
N ALA A 60 -0.01 -3.61 14.85
CA ALA A 60 0.03 -2.78 13.66
C ALA A 60 0.19 -1.27 13.94
N THR A 61 0.87 -0.60 13.01
CA THR A 61 1.02 0.86 12.99
C THR A 61 -0.23 1.56 12.45
N ALA A 62 -0.34 2.86 12.66
CA ALA A 62 -1.45 3.66 12.10
C ALA A 62 -1.47 3.64 10.56
N ALA A 63 -0.29 3.58 9.92
CA ALA A 63 -0.16 3.52 8.48
C ALA A 63 -0.68 2.18 7.93
N GLU A 64 -0.28 1.06 8.53
CA GLU A 64 -0.74 -0.28 8.16
C GLU A 64 -2.25 -0.41 8.33
N LEU A 65 -2.79 -0.02 9.48
CA LEU A 65 -4.23 -0.03 9.71
C LEU A 65 -4.99 0.84 8.70
N SER A 66 -4.46 2.04 8.39
CA SER A 66 -5.09 2.96 7.43
C SER A 66 -5.08 2.44 6.00
N SER A 67 -4.19 1.49 5.65
CA SER A 67 -4.13 0.86 4.35
C SER A 67 -5.26 -0.15 4.12
N ILE A 68 -5.92 -0.60 5.19
CA ILE A 68 -7.04 -1.53 5.10
C ILE A 68 -8.26 -0.84 4.48
N PRO A 69 -8.89 -1.42 3.44
CA PRO A 69 -10.09 -0.88 2.84
C PRO A 69 -11.20 -0.65 3.88
N ASN A 70 -11.85 0.49 3.82
CA ASN A 70 -12.94 0.91 4.73
C ASN A 70 -12.56 1.20 6.19
N LEU A 71 -11.27 1.11 6.58
CA LEU A 71 -10.87 1.47 7.94
C LEU A 71 -10.59 2.99 8.06
N GLY A 72 -9.76 3.52 7.20
CA GLY A 72 -9.39 4.94 7.18
C GLY A 72 -8.59 5.41 8.42
N PRO A 73 -7.98 6.61 8.36
CA PRO A 73 -7.06 7.08 9.40
C PRO A 73 -7.74 7.36 10.74
N ALA A 74 -9.01 7.78 10.75
CA ALA A 74 -9.73 8.06 11.98
C ALA A 74 -10.02 6.79 12.80
N HIS A 75 -10.39 5.70 12.13
CA HIS A 75 -10.61 4.42 12.79
C HIS A 75 -9.28 3.76 13.20
N ALA A 76 -8.24 3.89 12.38
CA ALA A 76 -6.89 3.43 12.73
C ALA A 76 -6.39 4.07 14.03
N ALA A 77 -6.53 5.40 14.15
CA ALA A 77 -6.19 6.13 15.38
C ALA A 77 -7.04 5.67 16.58
N ALA A 78 -8.34 5.41 16.38
CA ALA A 78 -9.23 4.94 17.45
C ALA A 78 -8.84 3.52 17.93
N ILE A 79 -8.43 2.62 17.02
CA ILE A 79 -7.93 1.28 17.37
C ILE A 79 -6.67 1.39 18.24
N ILE A 80 -5.73 2.23 17.84
CA ILE A 80 -4.48 2.43 18.59
C ILE A 80 -4.76 3.01 19.98
N ALA A 81 -5.58 4.07 20.06
CA ALA A 81 -5.93 4.67 21.34
C ALA A 81 -6.63 3.69 22.29
N TYR A 82 -7.53 2.85 21.76
CA TYR A 82 -8.16 1.78 22.54
C TYR A 82 -7.13 0.76 23.04
N ARG A 83 -6.26 0.28 22.15
CA ARG A 83 -5.20 -0.67 22.47
C ARG A 83 -4.29 -0.15 23.59
N GLU A 84 -3.82 1.08 23.48
CA GLU A 84 -2.96 1.71 24.48
C GLU A 84 -3.65 1.83 25.83
N SER A 85 -4.89 2.30 25.87
CA SER A 85 -5.67 2.40 27.11
C SER A 85 -5.96 1.04 27.74
N PHE A 86 -6.24 0.03 26.92
CA PHE A 86 -6.50 -1.33 27.40
C PHE A 86 -5.24 -1.97 27.98
N THR A 87 -4.09 -1.84 27.29
CA THR A 87 -2.81 -2.39 27.73
C THR A 87 -2.32 -1.72 29.01
N ALA A 88 -2.55 -0.41 29.16
CA ALA A 88 -2.24 0.30 30.40
C ALA A 88 -3.06 -0.21 31.59
N ALA A 89 -4.35 -0.54 31.37
CA ALA A 89 -5.21 -1.07 32.40
C ALA A 89 -4.99 -2.57 32.68
N HIS A 90 -4.52 -3.33 31.68
CA HIS A 90 -4.35 -4.79 31.75
C HIS A 90 -2.98 -5.20 31.19
N PRO A 91 -1.88 -5.01 31.95
CA PRO A 91 -0.53 -5.36 31.50
C PRO A 91 -0.44 -6.85 31.14
N GLY A 92 0.15 -7.13 29.96
CA GLY A 92 0.34 -8.49 29.46
C GLY A 92 -0.89 -9.13 28.79
N ARG A 93 -2.01 -8.41 28.66
CA ARG A 93 -3.18 -8.91 27.93
C ARG A 93 -3.30 -8.21 26.57
N ARG A 94 -3.78 -8.95 25.57
CA ARG A 94 -4.09 -8.42 24.23
C ARG A 94 -5.40 -7.62 24.30
N ALA A 95 -5.43 -6.51 23.58
CA ALA A 95 -6.63 -5.66 23.51
C ALA A 95 -7.72 -6.30 22.63
N PHE A 96 -7.29 -7.04 21.61
CA PHE A 96 -8.16 -7.69 20.62
C PHE A 96 -7.78 -9.18 20.52
N GLU A 97 -8.66 -10.06 20.94
CA GLU A 97 -8.50 -11.51 20.83
C GLU A 97 -9.28 -12.06 19.62
N LYS A 98 -10.33 -11.38 19.22
CA LYS A 98 -11.22 -11.74 18.12
C LYS A 98 -11.83 -10.54 17.45
N ILE A 99 -12.42 -10.74 16.27
CA ILE A 99 -12.99 -9.68 15.44
C ILE A 99 -14.07 -8.85 16.17
N GLU A 100 -14.86 -9.48 17.03
CA GLU A 100 -15.92 -8.82 17.78
C GLU A 100 -15.35 -7.77 18.77
N ASP A 101 -14.12 -7.94 19.23
CA ASP A 101 -13.50 -7.00 20.16
C ASP A 101 -13.28 -5.61 19.53
N LEU A 102 -13.18 -5.54 18.20
CA LEU A 102 -13.10 -4.26 17.49
C LEU A 102 -14.37 -3.41 17.66
N THR A 103 -15.49 -4.01 17.95
CA THR A 103 -16.74 -3.25 18.20
C THR A 103 -16.69 -2.41 19.49
N LYS A 104 -15.72 -2.68 20.37
CA LYS A 104 -15.44 -1.88 21.58
C LYS A 104 -14.77 -0.55 21.23
N VAL A 105 -14.21 -0.45 20.01
CA VAL A 105 -13.57 0.77 19.53
C VAL A 105 -14.63 1.75 19.04
N LYS A 106 -14.56 3.00 19.52
CA LYS A 106 -15.50 4.02 19.11
C LYS A 106 -15.50 4.23 17.58
N GLY A 107 -16.66 4.08 16.97
CA GLY A 107 -16.86 4.23 15.54
C GLY A 107 -16.77 2.95 14.71
N ILE A 108 -16.42 1.82 15.32
CA ILE A 108 -16.41 0.51 14.67
C ILE A 108 -17.61 -0.32 15.15
N GLY A 109 -18.61 -0.47 14.28
CA GLY A 109 -19.75 -1.31 14.53
C GLY A 109 -19.57 -2.74 13.96
N HIS A 110 -20.53 -3.65 14.24
CA HIS A 110 -20.50 -5.04 13.76
C HIS A 110 -20.30 -5.13 12.24
N ALA A 111 -21.05 -4.37 11.45
CA ALA A 111 -20.94 -4.40 10.00
C ALA A 111 -19.56 -3.94 9.48
N THR A 112 -18.90 -3.04 10.22
CA THR A 112 -17.52 -2.60 9.89
C THR A 112 -16.52 -3.69 10.29
N ALA A 113 -16.66 -4.26 11.49
CA ALA A 113 -15.80 -5.33 11.97
C ALA A 113 -15.82 -6.54 11.02
N GLU A 114 -16.99 -6.97 10.57
CA GLU A 114 -17.14 -8.08 9.62
C GLU A 114 -16.39 -7.82 8.29
N LYS A 115 -16.46 -6.59 7.76
CA LYS A 115 -15.72 -6.22 6.54
C LYS A 115 -14.20 -6.25 6.74
N LEU A 116 -13.74 -5.95 7.94
CA LEU A 116 -12.33 -5.96 8.29
C LEU A 116 -11.79 -7.37 8.55
N ALA A 117 -12.64 -8.35 8.83
CA ALA A 117 -12.24 -9.72 9.17
C ALA A 117 -11.37 -10.40 8.11
N ALA A 118 -11.58 -10.06 6.82
CA ALA A 118 -10.77 -10.58 5.72
C ALA A 118 -9.32 -10.07 5.72
N HIS A 119 -9.07 -8.92 6.36
CA HIS A 119 -7.78 -8.21 6.33
C HIS A 119 -7.04 -8.26 7.67
N LEU A 120 -7.67 -8.80 8.71
CA LEU A 120 -7.10 -8.85 10.06
C LEU A 120 -6.77 -10.26 10.48
N THR A 121 -5.74 -10.39 11.31
CA THR A 121 -5.39 -11.63 12.03
C THR A 121 -5.33 -11.34 13.53
N PHE A 122 -5.61 -12.35 14.33
CA PHE A 122 -5.57 -12.30 15.79
C PHE A 122 -4.66 -13.42 16.31
N GLU A 123 -3.60 -13.73 15.57
CA GLU A 123 -2.67 -14.79 15.98
C GLU A 123 -2.05 -14.49 17.35
N GLU A 124 -2.13 -15.47 18.22
CA GLU A 124 -1.36 -15.46 19.44
C GLU A 124 0.13 -15.46 19.07
N PRO A 125 1.00 -14.61 19.69
CA PRO A 125 2.43 -14.68 19.45
C PRO A 125 2.84 -16.14 19.71
N ALA A 126 3.39 -16.79 18.68
CA ALA A 126 3.88 -18.15 18.79
C ALA A 126 4.71 -18.23 20.06
N THR A 127 4.23 -18.95 21.05
CA THR A 127 4.99 -19.29 22.26
C THR A 127 6.22 -20.01 21.74
N GLN A 128 7.37 -19.30 21.73
CA GLN A 128 8.64 -19.97 21.50
C GLN A 128 8.73 -21.06 22.55
N PRO A 129 8.89 -22.34 22.17
CA PRO A 129 9.19 -23.35 23.17
C PRO A 129 10.49 -22.92 23.84
N ALA A 130 10.42 -22.73 25.15
CA ALA A 130 11.61 -22.52 25.97
C ALA A 130 12.43 -23.81 25.86
N ASP A 131 13.59 -23.71 25.22
CA ASP A 131 14.65 -24.70 25.32
C ASP A 131 15.30 -24.62 26.72
#